data_a1b6577e91cc6f97079473e74919d9bf
#
_entry.id   a1b6577e91cc6f97079473e74919d9bf
#
_cell.length_a   1.000
_cell.length_b   1.000
_cell.length_c   1.000
_cell.angle_alpha   90.00
_cell.angle_beta   90.00
_cell.angle_gamma   90.00
#
_symmetry.space_group_name_H-M   'P 1'
#
loop_
_entity.id
_entity.type
_entity.pdbx_description
1 polymer ?
#
loop_
_entity_poly.entity_id
_entity_poly.type
_entity_poly.pdbx_seq_one_letter_code
_entity_poly.pdbx_strand_id
1 'polypeptide(L)'
;MKAMAGNTVTRADLCEAVYQKVGLSRTESSELVEMVLHEISSCLERGETVKLSSFGSFVVRSKGERIGRNPKTGKEVPISPRRVMVFKPSNILKAQINGENVDGIADD
;
A
#
# COMPACT_ATOMS: atom_id res chain seq x y z
N MET A 1 9.88 1.62 -19.20
CA MET A 1 9.35 2.04 -17.90
C MET A 1 10.46 2.66 -17.07
N LYS A 2 10.14 3.72 -16.37
CA LYS A 2 11.12 4.37 -15.51
C LYS A 2 11.44 3.50 -14.30
N ALA A 3 12.71 3.36 -14.01
CA ALA A 3 13.16 2.55 -12.88
C ALA A 3 14.32 3.22 -12.16
N MET A 4 14.29 4.54 -12.10
CA MET A 4 15.36 5.32 -11.50
C MET A 4 15.05 5.61 -10.04
N ALA A 5 16.08 5.53 -9.21
CA ALA A 5 15.94 5.89 -7.80
C ALA A 5 15.47 7.33 -7.68
N GLY A 6 14.57 7.58 -6.74
CA GLY A 6 14.02 8.90 -6.51
C GLY A 6 12.80 9.26 -7.33
N ASN A 7 12.45 8.43 -8.30
CA ASN A 7 11.25 8.67 -9.09
C ASN A 7 10.03 8.12 -8.37
N THR A 8 8.92 8.85 -8.50
CA THR A 8 7.64 8.40 -7.95
C THR A 8 6.87 7.69 -9.05
N VAL A 9 6.40 6.49 -8.77
CA VAL A 9 5.53 5.76 -9.68
C VAL A 9 4.09 6.19 -9.37
N THR A 10 3.41 6.70 -10.38
CA THR A 10 2.05 7.20 -10.22
C THR A 10 1.04 6.19 -10.74
N ARG A 11 -0.25 6.49 -10.54
CA ARG A 11 -1.32 5.67 -11.11
C ARG A 11 -1.20 5.59 -12.63
N ALA A 12 -0.82 6.68 -13.28
CA ALA A 12 -0.63 6.69 -14.73
C ALA A 12 0.46 5.71 -15.15
N ASP A 13 1.52 5.61 -14.37
CA ASP A 13 2.61 4.67 -14.66
C ASP A 13 2.13 3.23 -14.53
N LEU A 14 1.28 2.95 -13.55
CA LEU A 14 0.70 1.61 -13.39
C LEU A 14 -0.20 1.27 -14.56
N CYS A 15 -1.01 2.22 -15.01
CA CYS A 15 -1.89 2.04 -16.17
C CYS A 15 -1.09 1.74 -17.42
N GLU A 16 0.01 2.45 -17.61
CA GLU A 16 0.90 2.24 -18.75
C GLU A 16 1.54 0.85 -18.69
N ALA A 17 1.97 0.41 -17.51
CA ALA A 17 2.56 -0.92 -17.36
C ALA A 17 1.54 -2.03 -17.70
N VAL A 18 0.29 -1.86 -17.27
CA VAL A 18 -0.77 -2.82 -17.59
C VAL A 18 -1.03 -2.81 -19.10
N TYR A 19 -1.11 -1.63 -19.69
CA TYR A 19 -1.32 -1.48 -21.13
C TYR A 19 -0.24 -2.22 -21.92
N GLN A 20 1.01 -2.07 -21.51
CA GLN A 20 2.14 -2.70 -22.21
C GLN A 20 2.14 -4.22 -22.10
N LYS A 21 1.60 -4.77 -21.03
CA LYS A 21 1.74 -6.19 -20.72
C LYS A 21 0.51 -7.04 -20.97
N VAL A 22 -0.68 -6.43 -20.94
CA VAL A 22 -1.93 -7.20 -20.94
C VAL A 22 -2.62 -7.24 -22.30
N GLY A 23 -2.30 -6.29 -23.19
CA GLY A 23 -2.88 -6.27 -24.53
C GLY A 23 -4.26 -5.65 -24.61
N LEU A 24 -4.69 -4.94 -23.58
CA LEU A 24 -5.93 -4.20 -23.58
C LEU A 24 -5.70 -2.79 -24.15
N SER A 25 -6.78 -2.09 -24.45
CA SER A 25 -6.69 -0.68 -24.84
C SER A 25 -6.22 0.15 -23.64
N ARG A 26 -5.81 1.40 -23.89
CA ARG A 26 -5.41 2.29 -22.81
C ARG A 26 -6.57 2.58 -21.86
N THR A 27 -7.76 2.77 -22.39
CA THR A 27 -8.96 3.00 -21.58
C THR A 27 -9.25 1.78 -20.71
N GLU A 28 -9.22 0.59 -21.28
CA GLU A 28 -9.49 -0.64 -20.52
C GLU A 28 -8.43 -0.89 -19.47
N SER A 29 -7.16 -0.60 -19.78
CA SER A 29 -6.08 -0.76 -18.84
C SER A 29 -6.24 0.17 -17.64
N SER A 30 -6.62 1.40 -17.90
CA SER A 30 -6.88 2.40 -16.86
C SER A 30 -8.06 1.98 -15.98
N GLU A 31 -9.12 1.51 -16.58
CA GLU A 31 -10.30 1.05 -15.84
C GLU A 31 -9.96 -0.16 -14.96
N LEU A 32 -9.12 -1.06 -15.46
CA LEU A 32 -8.70 -2.23 -14.70
C LEU A 32 -7.92 -1.83 -13.46
N VAL A 33 -6.95 -0.93 -13.61
CA VAL A 33 -6.16 -0.43 -12.48
C VAL A 33 -7.06 0.25 -11.45
N GLU A 34 -7.98 1.09 -11.91
CA GLU A 34 -8.90 1.77 -11.01
C GLU A 34 -9.81 0.81 -10.28
N MET A 35 -10.27 -0.25 -10.96
CA MET A 35 -11.11 -1.25 -10.34
C MET A 35 -10.37 -1.96 -9.20
N VAL A 36 -9.12 -2.35 -9.43
CA VAL A 36 -8.32 -3.02 -8.40
C VAL A 36 -8.10 -2.11 -7.20
N LEU A 37 -7.71 -0.86 -7.45
CA LEU A 37 -7.47 0.09 -6.36
C LEU A 37 -8.75 0.39 -5.60
N HIS A 38 -9.86 0.52 -6.31
CA HIS A 38 -11.16 0.76 -5.69
C HIS A 38 -11.59 -0.41 -4.79
N GLU A 39 -11.37 -1.64 -5.27
CA GLU A 39 -11.72 -2.82 -4.48
C GLU A 39 -10.91 -2.88 -3.19
N ILE A 40 -9.62 -2.60 -3.26
CA ILE A 40 -8.77 -2.56 -2.07
C ILE A 40 -9.26 -1.48 -1.12
N SER A 41 -9.52 -0.27 -1.63
CA SER A 41 -9.98 0.84 -0.81
C SER A 41 -11.31 0.54 -0.12
N SER A 42 -12.23 -0.08 -0.85
CA SER A 42 -13.55 -0.43 -0.31
C SER A 42 -13.45 -1.43 0.83
N CYS A 43 -12.59 -2.42 0.69
CA CYS A 43 -12.36 -3.39 1.77
C CYS A 43 -11.81 -2.72 3.02
N LEU A 44 -10.83 -1.85 2.84
CA LEU A 44 -10.22 -1.13 3.96
C LEU A 44 -11.21 -0.19 4.62
N GLU A 45 -12.07 0.43 3.85
CA GLU A 45 -13.12 1.30 4.37
C GLU A 45 -14.06 0.54 5.30
N ARG A 46 -14.33 -0.72 4.99
CA ARG A 46 -15.14 -1.60 5.84
C ARG A 46 -14.37 -2.18 7.02
N GLY A 47 -13.09 -1.87 7.15
CA GLY A 47 -12.25 -2.37 8.23
C GLY A 47 -11.68 -3.76 7.98
N GLU A 48 -11.77 -4.26 6.76
CA GLU A 48 -11.26 -5.59 6.41
C GLU A 48 -9.77 -5.52 6.08
N THR A 49 -9.05 -6.59 6.44
CA THR A 49 -7.66 -6.73 6.05
C THR A 49 -7.59 -7.20 4.60
N VAL A 50 -6.71 -6.59 3.82
CA VAL A 50 -6.46 -7.03 2.45
C VAL A 50 -5.08 -7.69 2.42
N LYS A 51 -5.05 -9.00 2.21
CA LYS A 51 -3.81 -9.77 2.18
C LYS A 51 -3.52 -10.22 0.76
N LEU A 52 -2.38 -9.78 0.23
CA LEU A 52 -1.93 -10.14 -1.12
C LEU A 52 -0.68 -10.99 -0.97
N SER A 53 -0.80 -12.28 -1.27
CA SER A 53 0.31 -13.23 -1.14
C SER A 53 1.53 -12.75 -1.89
N SER A 54 2.69 -12.91 -1.28
CA SER A 54 4.00 -12.53 -1.85
C SER A 54 4.19 -11.02 -1.99
N PHE A 55 3.19 -10.23 -1.65
CA PHE A 55 3.29 -8.76 -1.72
C PHE A 55 3.23 -8.14 -0.33
N GLY A 56 2.15 -8.34 0.37
CA GLY A 56 1.99 -7.78 1.71
C GLY A 56 0.55 -7.70 2.12
N SER A 57 0.31 -7.07 3.26
CA SER A 57 -1.03 -6.91 3.81
C SER A 57 -1.31 -5.47 4.16
N PHE A 58 -2.52 -5.04 3.86
CA PHE A 58 -3.04 -3.74 4.30
C PHE A 58 -3.96 -4.00 5.48
N VAL A 59 -3.65 -3.42 6.62
CA VAL A 59 -4.39 -3.66 7.87
C VAL A 59 -4.93 -2.34 8.40
N VAL A 60 -6.20 -2.33 8.77
CA VAL A 60 -6.81 -1.17 9.41
C VAL A 60 -6.76 -1.37 10.91
N ARG A 61 -6.29 -0.38 11.62
CA ARG A 61 -6.23 -0.40 13.08
C ARG A 61 -6.99 0.78 13.64
N SER A 62 -7.73 0.53 14.71
CA SER A 62 -8.42 1.59 15.45
C SER A 62 -7.50 2.08 16.56
N LYS A 63 -7.30 3.38 16.63
CA LYS A 63 -6.56 4.00 17.72
C LYS A 63 -7.52 4.80 18.55
N GLY A 64 -7.58 4.50 19.85
CA GLY A 64 -8.44 5.21 20.76
C GLY A 64 -7.90 6.59 21.09
N GLU A 65 -8.68 7.35 21.87
CA GLU A 65 -8.23 8.64 22.36
C GLU A 65 -6.97 8.48 23.21
N ARG A 66 -6.04 9.38 23.04
CA ARG A 66 -4.78 9.37 23.78
C ARG A 66 -4.28 10.79 23.99
N ILE A 67 -3.33 10.93 24.90
CA ILE A 67 -2.72 12.22 25.21
C ILE A 67 -1.41 12.34 24.43
N GLY A 68 -1.32 13.35 23.57
CA GLY A 68 -0.09 13.69 22.89
C GLY A 68 0.54 14.89 23.58
N ARG A 69 1.77 15.22 23.20
CA ARG A 69 2.49 16.36 23.76
C ARG A 69 3.03 17.23 22.64
N ASN A 70 2.76 18.53 22.75
CA ASN A 70 3.26 19.49 21.79
C ASN A 70 4.78 19.67 22.00
N PRO A 71 5.62 19.34 21.01
CA PRO A 71 7.06 19.39 21.20
C PRO A 71 7.61 20.80 21.43
N LYS A 72 6.88 21.84 21.02
CA LYS A 72 7.33 23.22 21.19
C LYS A 72 7.03 23.78 22.57
N THR A 73 5.87 23.43 23.13
CA THR A 73 5.42 23.97 24.40
C THR A 73 5.46 22.96 25.53
N GLY A 74 5.61 21.68 25.23
CA GLY A 74 5.53 20.61 26.20
C GLY A 74 4.11 20.38 26.73
N LYS A 75 3.13 21.06 26.18
CA LYS A 75 1.75 20.98 26.66
C LYS A 75 1.08 19.70 26.17
N GLU A 76 0.33 19.04 27.04
CA GLU A 76 -0.44 17.86 26.69
C GLU A 76 -1.67 18.24 25.86
N VAL A 77 -1.91 17.48 24.79
CA VAL A 77 -3.03 17.72 23.88
C VAL A 77 -3.72 16.38 23.63
N PRO A 78 -5.05 16.31 23.82
CA PRO A 78 -5.78 15.07 23.52
C PRO A 78 -5.77 14.80 22.02
N ILE A 79 -5.57 13.52 21.65
CA ILE A 79 -5.60 13.06 20.27
C ILE A 79 -6.86 12.24 20.09
N SER A 80 -7.69 12.64 19.13
CA SER A 80 -8.99 12.01 18.89
C SER A 80 -8.84 10.56 18.42
N PRO A 81 -9.82 9.71 18.74
CA PRO A 81 -9.87 8.36 18.18
C PRO A 81 -9.92 8.41 16.67
N ARG A 82 -9.25 7.46 16.01
CA ARG A 82 -9.26 7.38 14.56
C ARG A 82 -8.85 6.00 14.10
N ARG A 83 -9.14 5.72 12.84
CA ARG A 83 -8.62 4.51 12.19
C ARG A 83 -7.42 4.89 11.34
N VAL A 84 -6.46 4.01 11.29
CA VAL A 84 -5.26 4.18 10.46
C VAL A 84 -5.02 2.90 9.67
N MET A 85 -4.39 3.05 8.53
CA MET A 85 -4.01 1.93 7.69
C MET A 85 -2.51 1.70 7.79
N VAL A 86 -2.11 0.43 7.95
CA VAL A 86 -0.71 0.04 7.98
C VAL A 86 -0.48 -0.98 6.89
N PHE A 87 0.59 -0.79 6.12
CA PHE A 87 1.01 -1.77 5.14
C PHE A 87 2.16 -2.59 5.72
N LYS A 88 2.01 -3.91 5.66
CA LYS A 88 3.05 -4.84 6.11
C LYS A 88 3.55 -5.61 4.91
N PRO A 89 4.79 -5.34 4.45
CA PRO A 89 5.31 -6.06 3.29
C PRO A 89 5.58 -7.53 3.63
N SER A 90 5.43 -8.39 2.63
CA SER A 90 5.75 -9.81 2.80
C SER A 90 7.26 -10.01 2.89
N ASN A 91 7.68 -11.16 3.38
CA ASN A 91 9.11 -11.47 3.44
C ASN A 91 9.71 -11.54 2.05
N ILE A 92 8.94 -12.02 1.07
CA ILE A 92 9.39 -12.05 -0.32
C ILE A 92 9.61 -10.64 -0.85
N LEU A 93 8.68 -9.72 -0.60
CA LEU A 93 8.83 -8.34 -1.06
C LEU A 93 10.04 -7.67 -0.39
N LYS A 94 10.23 -7.90 0.90
CA LYS A 94 11.40 -7.35 1.61
C LYS A 94 12.70 -7.83 0.98
N ALA A 95 12.78 -9.13 0.67
CA ALA A 95 13.97 -9.70 0.04
C ALA A 95 14.21 -9.10 -1.35
N GLN A 96 13.15 -8.92 -2.13
CA GLN A 96 13.26 -8.30 -3.46
C GLN A 96 13.79 -6.88 -3.36
N ILE A 97 13.30 -6.11 -2.41
CA ILE A 97 13.75 -4.73 -2.22
C ILE A 97 15.24 -4.67 -1.88
N ASN A 98 15.72 -5.65 -1.13
CA ASN A 98 17.12 -5.71 -0.71
C ASN A 98 18.01 -6.46 -1.71
N GLY A 99 17.48 -6.86 -2.86
CA GLY A 99 18.24 -7.56 -3.87
C GLY A 99 18.64 -8.99 -3.50
N GLU A 100 17.91 -9.58 -2.57
CA GLU A 100 18.19 -10.93 -2.09
C GLU A 100 17.46 -11.99 -2.92
N ASN A 101 17.98 -13.23 -2.88
CA ASN A 101 17.32 -14.35 -3.53
C ASN A 101 16.04 -14.69 -2.76
N VAL A 102 14.92 -14.76 -3.48
CA VAL A 102 13.62 -15.02 -2.86
C VAL A 102 13.25 -16.51 -2.84
N ASP A 103 14.07 -17.37 -3.45
CA ASP A 103 13.80 -18.80 -3.47
C ASP A 103 13.85 -19.35 -2.05
N GLY A 104 12.81 -20.09 -1.67
CA GLY A 104 12.73 -20.69 -0.35
C GLY A 104 12.30 -19.77 0.77
N ILE A 105 11.99 -18.51 0.49
CA ILE A 105 11.48 -17.59 1.50
C ILE A 105 9.99 -17.87 1.71
N ALA A 106 9.60 -17.99 2.98
CA ALA A 106 8.21 -18.21 3.32
C ALA A 106 7.37 -16.97 3.02
N ASP A 107 6.23 -17.22 2.40
CA ASP A 107 5.24 -16.17 2.15
C ASP A 107 4.43 -15.97 3.43
N ASP A 108 4.35 -14.73 3.90
CA ASP A 108 3.54 -14.43 5.09
C ASP A 108 2.34 -13.49 4.74
#